data_8d22f316d65e9993de7c687328a03a9c
#
_entry.id   8d22f316d65e9993de7c687328a03a9c
#
_cell.length_a   1.000
_cell.length_b   1.000
_cell.length_c   1.000
_cell.angle_alpha   90.00
_cell.angle_beta   90.00
_cell.angle_gamma   90.00
#
_symmetry.space_group_name_H-M   'P 1'
#
loop_
_entity.id
_entity.type
_entity.pdbx_description
1 polymer ?
#
loop_
_entity_poly.entity_id
_entity_poly.type
_entity_poly.pdbx_seq_one_letter_code
_entity_poly.pdbx_strand_id
1 'polypeptide(L)'
;MGKFVIQPHARLHEWVADERGYFGEEGLDYEFQSDGFSAQSKFGVRKADDVPLDVRSGAFEDMQQGRSCDVSSACHWAVNAVATQNAGKMWGHAYSMSPAGIFVAPDSGYRRPEDLAKVPVAVSYHSGSHYATIQGLEPFLAPNDINLSFAGLPNDRVRLLISGEVEAASVFGAQYYLLEQLGFRKLTDITFMMGSLVPSDVDEADVQRYFRGLKKAQRDIDLRQESCKKFWLRELPEDLAQLADVRRFGPGERIVFEPYTKEMYEATQAWMKDWGLLDLDFSASAGYEEAVRA
;
A
#
# COMPACT_ATOMS: atom_id res chain seq x y z
N MET A 1 24.02 5.76 -19.19
CA MET A 1 23.15 5.21 -18.16
C MET A 1 21.72 5.64 -18.47
N GLY A 2 20.72 4.78 -18.30
CA GLY A 2 19.33 5.18 -18.37
C GLY A 2 18.95 6.04 -17.16
N LYS A 3 17.76 6.66 -17.20
CA LYS A 3 17.19 7.35 -16.04
C LYS A 3 16.75 6.35 -14.99
N PHE A 4 16.81 6.76 -13.73
CA PHE A 4 16.24 6.00 -12.62
C PHE A 4 14.71 6.06 -12.68
N VAL A 5 14.07 4.92 -12.89
CA VAL A 5 12.62 4.85 -13.09
C VAL A 5 11.91 4.64 -11.75
N ILE A 6 11.10 5.63 -11.35
CA ILE A 6 10.33 5.60 -10.10
C ILE A 6 8.90 5.21 -10.41
N GLN A 7 8.39 4.14 -9.78
CA GLN A 7 6.96 3.92 -9.71
C GLN A 7 6.40 4.67 -8.50
N PRO A 8 5.61 5.77 -8.70
CA PRO A 8 5.03 6.51 -7.59
C PRO A 8 4.12 5.61 -6.76
N HIS A 9 4.17 5.80 -5.45
CA HIS A 9 3.25 5.13 -4.54
C HIS A 9 2.19 6.13 -4.05
N ALA A 10 1.05 5.64 -3.54
CA ALA A 10 -0.09 6.44 -3.07
C ALA A 10 0.25 7.27 -1.81
N ARG A 11 1.23 8.17 -1.93
CA ARG A 11 1.76 9.04 -0.88
C ARG A 11 2.25 10.38 -1.45
N LEU A 12 2.52 11.35 -0.58
CA LEU A 12 2.90 12.71 -0.98
C LEU A 12 4.37 12.87 -1.35
N HIS A 13 5.23 11.95 -0.92
CA HIS A 13 6.70 12.14 -0.88
C HIS A 13 7.31 12.35 -2.25
N GLU A 14 6.98 11.51 -3.23
CA GLU A 14 7.50 11.59 -4.59
C GLU A 14 7.12 12.91 -5.23
N TRP A 15 5.87 13.35 -5.05
CA TRP A 15 5.36 14.60 -5.62
C TRP A 15 5.99 15.84 -4.97
N VAL A 16 6.24 15.79 -3.66
CA VAL A 16 6.94 16.86 -2.95
C VAL A 16 8.40 16.90 -3.35
N ALA A 17 9.07 15.76 -3.45
CA ALA A 17 10.47 15.69 -3.87
C ALA A 17 10.66 16.21 -5.31
N ASP A 18 9.74 15.89 -6.21
CA ASP A 18 9.73 16.37 -7.60
C ASP A 18 9.51 17.88 -7.66
N GLU A 19 8.43 18.40 -7.06
CA GLU A 19 8.12 19.84 -7.09
C GLU A 19 9.25 20.69 -6.46
N ARG A 20 9.91 20.17 -5.42
CA ARG A 20 10.99 20.86 -4.73
C ARG A 20 12.36 20.68 -5.38
N GLY A 21 12.48 19.78 -6.37
CA GLY A 21 13.73 19.48 -7.04
C GLY A 21 14.71 18.66 -6.20
N TYR A 22 14.25 17.96 -5.14
CA TYR A 22 15.11 17.25 -4.20
C TYR A 22 15.85 16.08 -4.83
N PHE A 23 15.26 15.41 -5.81
CA PHE A 23 15.94 14.35 -6.56
C PHE A 23 17.11 14.92 -7.38
N GLY A 24 16.91 16.05 -8.05
CA GLY A 24 17.97 16.76 -8.79
C GLY A 24 19.06 17.28 -7.89
N GLU A 25 18.74 17.82 -6.70
CA GLU A 25 19.74 18.23 -5.69
C GLU A 25 20.63 17.07 -5.22
N GLU A 26 20.08 15.85 -5.17
CA GLU A 26 20.83 14.64 -4.85
C GLU A 26 21.59 14.07 -6.06
N GLY A 27 21.47 14.68 -7.24
CA GLY A 27 22.12 14.24 -8.46
C GLY A 27 21.49 12.99 -9.08
N LEU A 28 20.19 12.75 -8.84
CA LEU A 28 19.43 11.67 -9.44
C LEU A 28 18.83 12.14 -10.77
N ASP A 29 19.21 11.49 -11.87
CA ASP A 29 18.52 11.62 -13.16
C ASP A 29 17.39 10.58 -13.19
N TYR A 30 16.15 11.04 -13.15
CA TYR A 30 14.99 10.15 -12.93
C TYR A 30 13.85 10.45 -13.89
N GLU A 31 12.92 9.50 -13.94
CA GLU A 31 11.59 9.69 -14.52
C GLU A 31 10.56 8.89 -13.72
N PHE A 32 9.32 9.36 -13.77
CA PHE A 32 8.21 8.59 -13.22
C PHE A 32 7.66 7.64 -14.26
N GLN A 33 7.38 6.41 -13.84
CA GLN A 33 6.64 5.48 -14.65
C GLN A 33 5.23 6.03 -14.89
N SER A 34 4.82 6.15 -16.16
CA SER A 34 3.55 6.75 -16.55
C SER A 34 2.33 5.94 -16.11
N ASP A 35 2.51 4.62 -15.99
CA ASP A 35 1.47 3.68 -15.59
C ASP A 35 1.50 3.46 -14.07
N GLY A 36 1.31 4.55 -13.32
CA GLY A 36 1.24 4.48 -11.86
C GLY A 36 0.16 3.50 -11.36
N PHE A 37 0.11 3.29 -10.05
CA PHE A 37 -0.83 2.40 -9.36
C PHE A 37 -2.31 2.58 -9.77
N SER A 38 -2.68 3.74 -10.29
CA SER A 38 -4.01 4.05 -10.84
C SER A 38 -4.27 3.48 -12.24
N ALA A 39 -3.24 3.19 -13.04
CA ALA A 39 -3.41 2.71 -14.42
C ALA A 39 -3.72 1.20 -14.50
N GLN A 40 -3.52 0.45 -13.44
CA GLN A 40 -3.85 -0.99 -13.36
C GLN A 40 -5.35 -1.28 -13.21
N SER A 41 -6.19 -0.25 -13.10
CA SER A 41 -7.65 -0.35 -13.11
C SER A 41 -8.23 -0.70 -14.49
N LYS A 42 -7.65 -1.67 -15.20
CA LYS A 42 -8.24 -2.23 -16.44
C LYS A 42 -9.46 -3.11 -16.18
N PHE A 43 -9.74 -3.40 -14.93
CA PHE A 43 -10.89 -4.20 -14.53
C PHE A 43 -11.93 -3.28 -13.96
N GLY A 44 -13.03 -3.09 -14.69
CA GLY A 44 -14.21 -2.40 -14.18
C GLY A 44 -14.66 -2.99 -12.85
N VAL A 45 -15.38 -2.20 -12.06
CA VAL A 45 -15.98 -2.61 -10.78
C VAL A 45 -16.70 -3.95 -11.01
N ARG A 46 -16.16 -5.04 -10.47
CA ARG A 46 -16.78 -6.36 -10.50
C ARG A 46 -17.22 -6.69 -9.08
N LYS A 47 -18.38 -7.27 -8.95
CA LYS A 47 -18.81 -7.86 -7.67
C LYS A 47 -17.77 -8.89 -7.23
N ALA A 48 -17.54 -8.98 -5.93
CA ALA A 48 -16.54 -9.88 -5.36
C ALA A 48 -16.69 -11.34 -5.83
N ASP A 49 -17.94 -11.78 -6.04
CA ASP A 49 -18.26 -13.12 -6.52
C ASP A 49 -17.94 -13.34 -8.01
N ASP A 50 -17.73 -12.26 -8.77
CA ASP A 50 -17.49 -12.30 -10.21
C ASP A 50 -15.98 -12.29 -10.57
N VAL A 51 -15.06 -12.24 -9.58
CA VAL A 51 -13.62 -12.29 -9.85
C VAL A 51 -13.22 -13.72 -10.22
N PRO A 52 -12.95 -14.02 -11.51
CA PRO A 52 -12.51 -15.34 -11.92
C PRO A 52 -11.24 -15.74 -11.17
N LEU A 53 -11.12 -17.04 -10.87
CA LEU A 53 -9.97 -17.60 -10.16
C LEU A 53 -8.62 -17.32 -10.86
N ASP A 54 -8.66 -17.07 -12.17
CA ASP A 54 -7.52 -16.75 -13.03
C ASP A 54 -7.12 -15.26 -13.03
N VAL A 55 -7.92 -14.37 -12.42
CA VAL A 55 -7.65 -12.92 -12.32
C VAL A 55 -7.19 -12.52 -10.90
N ARG A 56 -6.64 -13.44 -10.14
CA ARG A 56 -6.09 -13.19 -8.82
C ARG A 56 -4.74 -12.51 -8.93
N SER A 57 -4.75 -11.21 -9.26
CA SER A 57 -3.53 -10.39 -9.31
C SER A 57 -3.63 -9.29 -8.28
N GLY A 58 -2.64 -9.23 -7.40
CA GLY A 58 -2.48 -8.20 -6.39
C GLY A 58 -1.06 -7.64 -6.39
N ALA A 59 -0.70 -6.95 -5.33
CA ALA A 59 0.63 -6.35 -5.22
C ALA A 59 1.76 -7.40 -5.29
N PHE A 60 1.51 -8.59 -4.74
CA PHE A 60 2.48 -9.68 -4.76
C PHE A 60 2.71 -10.21 -6.19
N GLU A 61 1.67 -10.60 -6.91
CA GLU A 61 1.76 -11.16 -8.26
C GLU A 61 2.32 -10.15 -9.25
N ASP A 62 1.92 -8.88 -9.12
CA ASP A 62 2.41 -7.80 -9.96
C ASP A 62 3.92 -7.57 -9.77
N MET A 63 4.39 -7.56 -8.53
CA MET A 63 5.83 -7.45 -8.23
C MET A 63 6.60 -8.69 -8.66
N GLN A 64 6.04 -9.89 -8.46
CA GLN A 64 6.68 -11.16 -8.84
C GLN A 64 6.88 -11.29 -10.35
N GLN A 65 5.95 -10.76 -11.15
CA GLN A 65 6.08 -10.71 -12.61
C GLN A 65 7.16 -9.74 -13.11
N GLY A 66 7.67 -8.90 -12.21
CA GLY A 66 8.64 -7.85 -12.49
C GLY A 66 7.97 -6.55 -12.91
N ARG A 67 8.47 -5.46 -12.37
CA ARG A 67 8.05 -4.10 -12.72
C ARG A 67 9.15 -3.42 -13.52
N SER A 68 8.78 -2.68 -14.56
CA SER A 68 9.72 -1.93 -15.39
C SER A 68 10.16 -0.64 -14.70
N CYS A 69 10.65 -0.73 -13.46
CA CYS A 69 11.08 0.40 -12.64
C CYS A 69 12.24 0.00 -11.72
N ASP A 70 13.01 0.99 -11.28
CA ASP A 70 14.15 0.79 -10.39
C ASP A 70 13.76 0.81 -8.90
N VAL A 71 12.59 1.38 -8.59
CA VAL A 71 12.00 1.33 -7.26
C VAL A 71 10.48 1.32 -7.31
N SER A 72 9.89 0.44 -6.52
CA SER A 72 8.45 0.41 -6.29
C SER A 72 8.16 0.09 -4.83
N SER A 73 6.98 0.47 -4.33
CA SER A 73 6.56 0.18 -2.97
C SER A 73 5.26 -0.62 -2.94
N ALA A 74 5.11 -1.44 -1.92
CA ALA A 74 3.89 -2.15 -1.58
C ALA A 74 3.87 -2.44 -0.07
N CYS A 75 2.80 -3.07 0.42
CA CYS A 75 2.78 -3.56 1.79
C CYS A 75 3.98 -4.48 2.06
N HIS A 76 4.52 -4.43 3.27
CA HIS A 76 5.74 -5.17 3.60
C HIS A 76 5.58 -6.69 3.43
N TRP A 77 4.37 -7.24 3.60
CA TRP A 77 4.09 -8.65 3.35
C TRP A 77 4.36 -9.06 1.89
N ALA A 78 3.82 -8.29 0.94
CA ALA A 78 4.05 -8.58 -0.49
C ALA A 78 5.51 -8.41 -0.86
N VAL A 79 6.17 -7.32 -0.41
CA VAL A 79 7.60 -7.08 -0.68
C VAL A 79 8.47 -8.16 -0.07
N ASN A 80 8.20 -8.57 1.18
CA ASN A 80 8.89 -9.66 1.86
C ASN A 80 8.76 -10.97 1.07
N ALA A 81 7.54 -11.34 0.69
CA ALA A 81 7.26 -12.56 -0.07
C ALA A 81 7.97 -12.59 -1.43
N VAL A 82 7.98 -11.47 -2.16
CA VAL A 82 8.67 -11.35 -3.47
C VAL A 82 10.18 -11.43 -3.32
N ALA A 83 10.74 -10.71 -2.33
CA ALA A 83 12.18 -10.74 -2.04
C ALA A 83 12.66 -12.13 -1.61
N THR A 84 11.84 -12.85 -0.84
CA THR A 84 12.04 -14.24 -0.44
C THR A 84 12.18 -15.18 -1.65
N GLN A 85 11.52 -14.88 -2.76
CA GLN A 85 11.59 -15.65 -4.01
C GLN A 85 12.66 -15.16 -4.99
N ASN A 86 13.55 -14.27 -4.57
CA ASN A 86 14.60 -13.67 -5.40
C ASN A 86 14.10 -12.89 -6.65
N ALA A 87 12.84 -12.45 -6.65
CA ALA A 87 12.29 -11.61 -7.73
C ALA A 87 12.54 -10.11 -7.52
N GLY A 88 13.61 -9.77 -6.83
CA GLY A 88 14.06 -8.44 -6.45
C GLY A 88 14.61 -8.46 -5.02
N LYS A 89 15.00 -7.29 -4.53
CA LYS A 89 15.48 -7.12 -3.14
C LYS A 89 14.62 -6.11 -2.41
N MET A 90 14.30 -6.39 -1.17
CA MET A 90 13.69 -5.42 -0.28
C MET A 90 14.74 -4.40 0.14
N TRP A 91 14.44 -3.11 0.03
CA TRP A 91 15.32 -2.07 0.54
C TRP A 91 15.24 -1.99 2.06
N GLY A 92 16.35 -2.32 2.73
CA GLY A 92 16.39 -2.51 4.19
C GLY A 92 16.69 -1.25 5.00
N HIS A 93 17.02 -0.10 4.36
CA HIS A 93 17.38 1.13 5.09
C HIS A 93 16.20 2.06 5.40
N ALA A 94 15.01 1.71 4.94
CA ALA A 94 13.80 2.46 5.22
C ALA A 94 12.55 1.59 5.02
N TYR A 95 11.51 1.91 5.77
CA TYR A 95 10.16 1.43 5.58
C TYR A 95 9.20 2.58 5.82
N SER A 96 7.91 2.39 5.64
CA SER A 96 6.94 3.43 5.98
C SER A 96 5.71 2.86 6.66
N MET A 97 4.97 3.75 7.34
CA MET A 97 3.72 3.42 8.02
C MET A 97 2.58 4.10 7.28
N SER A 98 1.68 3.31 6.71
CA SER A 98 0.54 3.80 5.95
C SER A 98 -0.73 3.74 6.79
N PRO A 99 -1.38 4.88 7.07
CA PRO A 99 -2.69 4.90 7.72
C PRO A 99 -3.70 4.16 6.84
N ALA A 100 -4.43 3.24 7.47
CA ALA A 100 -5.48 2.46 6.83
C ALA A 100 -6.59 2.17 7.85
N GLY A 101 -7.78 1.88 7.35
CA GLY A 101 -8.93 1.61 8.20
C GLY A 101 -9.96 0.73 7.52
N ILE A 102 -10.78 0.07 8.34
CA ILE A 102 -12.00 -0.61 7.89
C ILE A 102 -13.16 0.34 8.11
N PHE A 103 -13.85 0.67 7.01
CA PHE A 103 -14.94 1.64 6.99
C PHE A 103 -16.28 0.97 6.65
N VAL A 104 -17.34 1.54 7.22
CA VAL A 104 -18.74 1.19 6.95
C VAL A 104 -19.57 2.46 6.71
N ALA A 105 -20.76 2.34 6.11
CA ALA A 105 -21.63 3.47 5.88
C ALA A 105 -22.00 4.21 7.18
N PRO A 106 -22.28 5.53 7.15
CA PRO A 106 -22.62 6.33 8.34
C PRO A 106 -23.81 5.81 9.12
N ASP A 107 -24.81 5.31 8.42
CA ASP A 107 -26.07 4.75 8.92
C ASP A 107 -26.02 3.23 9.20
N SER A 108 -24.89 2.58 8.88
CA SER A 108 -24.67 1.16 9.16
C SER A 108 -24.95 0.80 10.61
N GLY A 109 -25.45 -0.41 10.84
CA GLY A 109 -25.62 -1.00 12.18
C GLY A 109 -24.31 -1.34 12.89
N TYR A 110 -23.23 -1.52 12.15
CA TYR A 110 -21.93 -1.89 12.69
C TYR A 110 -21.29 -0.74 13.46
N ARG A 111 -20.79 -0.99 14.68
CA ARG A 111 -20.25 0.03 15.58
C ARG A 111 -18.83 -0.27 16.02
N ARG A 112 -18.41 -1.51 16.01
CA ARG A 112 -17.14 -2.02 16.51
C ARG A 112 -16.67 -3.20 15.67
N PRO A 113 -15.37 -3.58 15.73
CA PRO A 113 -14.80 -4.65 14.90
C PRO A 113 -15.53 -5.98 15.02
N GLU A 114 -16.03 -6.33 16.22
CA GLU A 114 -16.71 -7.58 16.50
C GLU A 114 -18.03 -7.72 15.72
N ASP A 115 -18.62 -6.60 15.33
CA ASP A 115 -19.87 -6.60 14.54
C ASP A 115 -19.62 -7.09 13.09
N LEU A 116 -18.34 -7.18 12.67
CA LEU A 116 -17.96 -7.69 11.34
C LEU A 116 -17.84 -9.23 11.28
N ALA A 117 -18.21 -9.96 12.33
CA ALA A 117 -18.19 -11.41 12.29
C ALA A 117 -19.01 -11.94 11.09
N LYS A 118 -18.33 -12.64 10.15
CA LYS A 118 -18.89 -13.17 8.89
C LYS A 118 -19.37 -12.12 7.87
N VAL A 119 -19.18 -10.84 8.14
CA VAL A 119 -19.46 -9.77 7.18
C VAL A 119 -18.32 -9.67 6.18
N PRO A 120 -18.57 -9.73 4.85
CA PRO A 120 -17.53 -9.58 3.86
C PRO A 120 -16.92 -8.18 3.87
N VAL A 121 -15.63 -8.08 4.19
CA VAL A 121 -14.88 -6.82 4.09
C VAL A 121 -14.21 -6.76 2.72
N ALA A 122 -14.48 -5.70 1.96
CA ALA A 122 -13.92 -5.50 0.63
C ALA A 122 -12.42 -5.16 0.72
N VAL A 123 -11.57 -5.95 0.04
CA VAL A 123 -10.11 -5.85 0.00
C VAL A 123 -9.59 -6.07 -1.43
N SER A 124 -8.32 -5.77 -1.69
CA SER A 124 -7.62 -6.25 -2.89
C SER A 124 -6.92 -7.57 -2.58
N TYR A 125 -6.87 -8.47 -3.57
CA TYR A 125 -6.18 -9.75 -3.44
C TYR A 125 -4.67 -9.53 -3.20
N HIS A 126 -4.04 -10.34 -2.36
CA HIS A 126 -2.60 -10.34 -2.01
C HIS A 126 -1.97 -8.94 -1.91
N SER A 127 -2.61 -8.06 -1.17
CA SER A 127 -2.23 -6.66 -1.00
C SER A 127 -2.29 -6.21 0.46
N GLY A 128 -1.89 -4.97 0.72
CA GLY A 128 -1.94 -4.40 2.07
C GLY A 128 -3.32 -4.46 2.72
N SER A 129 -4.38 -4.19 1.95
CA SER A 129 -5.75 -4.28 2.47
C SER A 129 -6.18 -5.71 2.85
N HIS A 130 -5.70 -6.73 2.12
CA HIS A 130 -5.94 -8.12 2.46
C HIS A 130 -5.34 -8.48 3.82
N TYR A 131 -4.04 -8.30 3.92
CA TYR A 131 -3.27 -8.72 5.10
C TYR A 131 -3.58 -7.85 6.33
N ALA A 132 -3.62 -6.52 6.15
CA ALA A 132 -3.95 -5.61 7.24
C ALA A 132 -5.36 -5.81 7.78
N THR A 133 -6.33 -6.20 6.95
CA THR A 133 -7.69 -6.50 7.42
C THR A 133 -7.70 -7.75 8.30
N ILE A 134 -6.99 -8.81 7.91
CA ILE A 134 -6.86 -10.01 8.74
C ILE A 134 -6.20 -9.64 10.07
N GLN A 135 -5.02 -8.99 10.01
CA GLN A 135 -4.25 -8.62 11.20
C GLN A 135 -5.02 -7.66 12.13
N GLY A 136 -5.81 -6.76 11.56
CA GLY A 136 -6.62 -5.82 12.33
C GLY A 136 -7.89 -6.42 12.94
N LEU A 137 -8.38 -7.54 12.42
CA LEU A 137 -9.56 -8.23 12.94
C LEU A 137 -9.25 -9.45 13.83
N GLU A 138 -8.08 -10.07 13.69
CA GLU A 138 -7.68 -11.25 14.48
C GLU A 138 -7.71 -11.05 16.02
N PRO A 139 -7.52 -9.82 16.58
CA PRO A 139 -7.70 -9.60 18.01
C PRO A 139 -9.16 -9.65 18.48
N PHE A 140 -10.12 -9.52 17.56
CA PHE A 140 -11.55 -9.36 17.86
C PHE A 140 -12.40 -10.53 17.38
N LEU A 141 -11.95 -11.26 16.35
CA LEU A 141 -12.71 -12.30 15.68
C LEU A 141 -11.91 -13.60 15.59
N ALA A 142 -12.61 -14.72 15.67
CA ALA A 142 -12.01 -16.00 15.34
C ALA A 142 -11.68 -16.06 13.83
N PRO A 143 -10.62 -16.82 13.42
CA PRO A 143 -10.22 -16.88 12.01
C PRO A 143 -11.36 -17.21 11.03
N ASN A 144 -12.25 -18.13 11.41
CA ASN A 144 -13.41 -18.54 10.58
C ASN A 144 -14.54 -17.48 10.51
N ASP A 145 -14.46 -16.44 11.33
CA ASP A 145 -15.44 -15.34 11.34
C ASP A 145 -14.91 -14.11 10.58
N ILE A 146 -13.63 -14.09 10.20
CA ILE A 146 -13.05 -13.08 9.31
C ILE A 146 -13.41 -13.47 7.88
N ASN A 147 -14.26 -12.67 7.24
CA ASN A 147 -14.71 -12.88 5.88
C ASN A 147 -14.23 -11.73 4.98
N LEU A 148 -13.66 -12.07 3.82
CA LEU A 148 -13.11 -11.10 2.88
C LEU A 148 -13.77 -11.25 1.52
N SER A 149 -13.98 -10.11 0.85
CA SER A 149 -14.40 -10.09 -0.54
C SER A 149 -13.38 -9.29 -1.38
N PHE A 150 -12.98 -9.85 -2.53
CA PHE A 150 -11.99 -9.21 -3.39
C PHE A 150 -12.68 -8.24 -4.36
N ALA A 151 -12.51 -6.94 -4.13
CA ALA A 151 -13.27 -5.88 -4.77
C ALA A 151 -12.37 -4.80 -5.42
N GLY A 152 -11.33 -5.22 -6.09
CA GLY A 152 -10.46 -4.36 -6.90
C GLY A 152 -9.55 -3.43 -6.10
N LEU A 153 -9.19 -2.29 -6.69
CA LEU A 153 -8.29 -1.30 -6.16
C LEU A 153 -8.97 -0.39 -5.09
N PRO A 154 -8.20 0.42 -4.33
CA PRO A 154 -8.77 1.29 -3.30
C PRO A 154 -9.90 2.21 -3.81
N ASN A 155 -9.77 2.75 -5.02
CA ASN A 155 -10.80 3.60 -5.64
C ASN A 155 -12.10 2.83 -5.90
N ASP A 156 -12.00 1.58 -6.32
CA ASP A 156 -13.18 0.74 -6.60
C ASP A 156 -13.92 0.42 -5.30
N ARG A 157 -13.19 0.10 -4.24
CA ARG A 157 -13.78 -0.16 -2.92
C ARG A 157 -14.48 1.06 -2.34
N VAL A 158 -13.93 2.27 -2.56
CA VAL A 158 -14.60 3.52 -2.18
C VAL A 158 -15.93 3.66 -2.92
N ARG A 159 -15.94 3.43 -4.24
CA ARG A 159 -17.18 3.51 -5.04
C ARG A 159 -18.23 2.50 -4.58
N LEU A 160 -17.81 1.26 -4.37
CA LEU A 160 -18.69 0.18 -3.89
C LEU A 160 -19.28 0.49 -2.51
N LEU A 161 -18.46 1.08 -1.62
CA LEU A 161 -18.93 1.46 -0.28
C LEU A 161 -19.89 2.66 -0.34
N ILE A 162 -19.61 3.65 -1.19
CA ILE A 162 -20.50 4.81 -1.40
C ILE A 162 -21.84 4.40 -2.02
N SER A 163 -21.82 3.47 -2.97
CA SER A 163 -23.03 2.95 -3.62
C SER A 163 -23.82 1.98 -2.75
N GLY A 164 -23.24 1.51 -1.64
CA GLY A 164 -23.86 0.50 -0.75
C GLY A 164 -23.82 -0.93 -1.31
N GLU A 165 -22.97 -1.19 -2.31
CA GLU A 165 -22.79 -2.54 -2.88
C GLU A 165 -21.92 -3.42 -1.97
N VAL A 166 -21.12 -2.85 -1.07
CA VAL A 166 -20.42 -3.56 0.00
C VAL A 166 -20.74 -2.91 1.35
N GLU A 167 -20.79 -3.73 2.39
CA GLU A 167 -21.14 -3.28 3.75
C GLU A 167 -19.92 -2.71 4.48
N ALA A 168 -18.72 -3.22 4.18
CA ALA A 168 -17.45 -2.79 4.77
C ALA A 168 -16.33 -2.82 3.75
N ALA A 169 -15.40 -1.87 3.86
CA ALA A 169 -14.22 -1.80 2.97
C ALA A 169 -12.97 -1.38 3.73
N SER A 170 -11.85 -2.01 3.37
CA SER A 170 -10.51 -1.65 3.84
C SER A 170 -9.86 -0.70 2.84
N VAL A 171 -9.47 0.48 3.26
CA VAL A 171 -8.82 1.50 2.43
C VAL A 171 -7.67 2.21 3.14
N PHE A 172 -6.76 2.79 2.36
CA PHE A 172 -5.60 3.55 2.81
C PHE A 172 -5.36 4.75 1.90
N GLY A 173 -4.35 5.58 2.18
CA GLY A 173 -3.96 6.72 1.36
C GLY A 173 -5.04 7.80 1.27
N ALA A 174 -5.22 8.40 0.08
CA ALA A 174 -6.22 9.43 -0.16
C ALA A 174 -7.65 8.94 0.12
N GLN A 175 -7.94 7.69 -0.19
CA GLN A 175 -9.24 7.04 -0.03
C GLN A 175 -9.66 6.94 1.45
N TYR A 176 -8.71 6.72 2.34
CA TYR A 176 -8.93 6.74 3.79
C TYR A 176 -9.47 8.10 4.25
N TYR A 177 -8.81 9.17 3.87
CA TYR A 177 -9.23 10.53 4.24
C TYR A 177 -10.53 10.96 3.55
N LEU A 178 -10.74 10.52 2.31
CA LEU A 178 -11.98 10.80 1.59
C LEU A 178 -13.19 10.19 2.31
N LEU A 179 -13.11 8.93 2.74
CA LEU A 179 -14.19 8.30 3.49
C LEU A 179 -14.42 8.96 4.85
N GLU A 180 -13.37 9.33 5.58
CA GLU A 180 -13.52 10.10 6.82
C GLU A 180 -14.23 11.45 6.56
N GLN A 181 -13.84 12.15 5.49
CA GLN A 181 -14.46 13.43 5.10
C GLN A 181 -15.94 13.27 4.76
N LEU A 182 -16.31 12.21 4.06
CA LEU A 182 -17.68 11.89 3.67
C LEU A 182 -18.54 11.37 4.83
N GLY A 183 -17.95 11.22 6.02
CA GLY A 183 -18.67 10.80 7.24
C GLY A 183 -18.84 9.30 7.38
N PHE A 184 -18.13 8.49 6.57
CA PHE A 184 -18.09 7.05 6.77
C PHE A 184 -17.45 6.73 8.11
N ARG A 185 -17.97 5.69 8.77
CA ARG A 185 -17.49 5.30 10.10
C ARG A 185 -16.32 4.34 9.98
N LYS A 186 -15.19 4.72 10.53
CA LYS A 186 -14.05 3.82 10.73
C LYS A 186 -14.30 2.96 11.96
N LEU A 187 -14.36 1.64 11.80
CA LEU A 187 -14.55 0.69 12.89
C LEU A 187 -13.24 0.38 13.60
N THR A 188 -12.15 0.28 12.85
CA THR A 188 -10.82 0.05 13.42
C THR A 188 -9.74 0.65 12.53
N ASP A 189 -8.64 1.11 13.15
CA ASP A 189 -7.39 1.40 12.47
C ASP A 189 -6.65 0.11 12.18
N ILE A 190 -6.15 0.01 10.94
CA ILE A 190 -5.34 -1.11 10.48
C ILE A 190 -4.08 -0.58 9.81
N THR A 191 -3.49 0.47 10.39
CA THR A 191 -2.22 1.04 9.93
C THR A 191 -1.19 -0.06 9.75
N PHE A 192 -0.55 -0.10 8.59
CA PHE A 192 0.39 -1.17 8.25
C PHE A 192 1.69 -0.63 7.66
N MET A 193 2.69 -1.50 7.70
CA MET A 193 4.02 -1.20 7.20
C MET A 193 4.09 -1.39 5.68
N MET A 194 4.78 -0.46 5.00
CA MET A 194 5.14 -0.54 3.59
C MET A 194 6.63 -0.80 3.44
N GLY A 195 6.99 -1.58 2.44
CA GLY A 195 8.37 -1.79 2.03
C GLY A 195 8.62 -1.29 0.61
N SER A 196 9.87 -1.14 0.23
CA SER A 196 10.27 -0.86 -1.14
C SER A 196 11.01 -2.04 -1.74
N LEU A 197 10.67 -2.41 -2.97
CA LEU A 197 11.33 -3.41 -3.78
C LEU A 197 12.20 -2.72 -4.82
N VAL A 198 13.42 -3.22 -4.98
CA VAL A 198 14.36 -2.78 -6.01
C VAL A 198 14.85 -4.00 -6.81
N PRO A 199 15.16 -3.87 -8.10
CA PRO A 199 15.82 -4.92 -8.87
C PRO A 199 17.16 -5.34 -8.25
N SER A 200 17.55 -6.59 -8.43
CA SER A 200 18.79 -7.10 -7.85
C SER A 200 20.04 -6.44 -8.43
N ASP A 201 19.95 -5.89 -9.64
CA ASP A 201 21.04 -5.25 -10.39
C ASP A 201 20.94 -3.71 -10.43
N VAL A 202 20.02 -3.11 -9.66
CA VAL A 202 19.86 -1.65 -9.58
C VAL A 202 21.14 -0.98 -9.05
N ASP A 203 21.45 0.22 -9.54
CA ASP A 203 22.51 1.05 -8.96
C ASP A 203 22.11 1.51 -7.55
N GLU A 204 22.79 0.97 -6.56
CA GLU A 204 22.52 1.28 -5.15
C GLU A 204 22.73 2.76 -4.83
N ALA A 205 23.69 3.43 -5.51
CA ALA A 205 23.91 4.85 -5.29
C ALA A 205 22.68 5.68 -5.72
N ASP A 206 21.99 5.28 -6.77
CA ASP A 206 20.77 5.94 -7.23
C ASP A 206 19.59 5.66 -6.28
N VAL A 207 19.46 4.43 -5.76
CA VAL A 207 18.48 4.12 -4.71
C VAL A 207 18.73 4.99 -3.47
N GLN A 208 19.98 5.13 -3.04
CA GLN A 208 20.32 6.00 -1.91
C GLN A 208 20.01 7.48 -2.20
N ARG A 209 20.27 7.99 -3.42
CA ARG A 209 19.89 9.35 -3.86
C ARG A 209 18.39 9.56 -3.78
N TYR A 210 17.61 8.59 -4.28
CA TYR A 210 16.16 8.60 -4.20
C TYR A 210 15.68 8.72 -2.74
N PHE A 211 16.14 7.87 -1.84
CA PHE A 211 15.72 7.91 -0.43
C PHE A 211 16.19 9.18 0.30
N ARG A 212 17.34 9.77 -0.07
CA ARG A 212 17.73 11.09 0.46
C ARG A 212 16.78 12.20 -0.02
N GLY A 213 16.34 12.16 -1.27
CA GLY A 213 15.30 13.05 -1.78
C GLY A 213 13.98 12.90 -1.01
N LEU A 214 13.54 11.66 -0.77
CA LEU A 214 12.34 11.39 0.04
C LEU A 214 12.49 11.87 1.50
N LYS A 215 13.70 11.78 2.07
CA LYS A 215 13.96 12.28 3.44
C LYS A 215 13.79 13.80 3.54
N LYS A 216 14.22 14.54 2.51
CA LYS A 216 13.95 15.99 2.42
C LYS A 216 12.45 16.27 2.27
N ALA A 217 11.77 15.51 1.42
CA ALA A 217 10.31 15.62 1.24
C ALA A 217 9.54 15.32 2.55
N GLN A 218 9.91 14.26 3.29
CA GLN A 218 9.31 13.95 4.58
C GLN A 218 9.45 15.13 5.57
N ARG A 219 10.62 15.77 5.61
CA ARG A 219 10.84 16.95 6.45
C ARG A 219 9.90 18.10 6.09
N ASP A 220 9.69 18.34 4.78
CA ASP A 220 8.76 19.39 4.33
C ASP A 220 7.32 19.05 4.69
N ILE A 221 6.91 17.78 4.52
CA ILE A 221 5.59 17.30 4.91
C ILE A 221 5.39 17.49 6.43
N ASP A 222 6.36 17.12 7.26
CA ASP A 222 6.29 17.27 8.70
C ASP A 222 6.16 18.74 9.14
N LEU A 223 6.86 19.65 8.46
CA LEU A 223 6.91 21.06 8.85
C LEU A 223 5.82 21.93 8.18
N ARG A 224 5.29 21.49 7.03
CA ARG A 224 4.43 22.31 6.17
C ARG A 224 3.37 21.46 5.45
N GLN A 225 2.76 20.50 6.14
CA GLN A 225 1.84 19.55 5.51
C GLN A 225 0.74 20.22 4.69
N GLU A 226 0.24 21.40 5.14
CA GLU A 226 -0.83 22.11 4.45
C GLU A 226 -0.48 22.48 3.00
N SER A 227 0.78 22.83 2.74
CA SER A 227 1.25 23.13 1.38
C SER A 227 1.40 21.89 0.47
N CYS A 228 1.46 20.70 1.08
CA CYS A 228 1.64 19.44 0.38
C CYS A 228 0.31 18.75 0.04
N LYS A 229 -0.78 19.08 0.73
CA LYS A 229 -2.09 18.42 0.59
C LYS A 229 -2.67 18.47 -0.83
N LYS A 230 -2.30 19.49 -1.63
CA LYS A 230 -2.73 19.59 -3.03
C LYS A 230 -2.37 18.36 -3.87
N PHE A 231 -1.31 17.64 -3.52
CA PHE A 231 -0.87 16.45 -4.24
C PHE A 231 -1.79 15.25 -4.04
N TRP A 232 -2.65 15.24 -3.03
CA TRP A 232 -3.66 14.20 -2.88
C TRP A 232 -4.62 14.10 -4.07
N LEU A 233 -4.80 15.22 -4.82
CA LEU A 233 -5.60 15.21 -6.04
C LEU A 233 -4.97 14.36 -7.17
N ARG A 234 -3.66 14.11 -7.13
CA ARG A 234 -3.00 13.22 -8.09
C ARG A 234 -3.28 11.73 -7.82
N GLU A 235 -3.69 11.42 -6.59
CA GLU A 235 -3.96 10.06 -6.12
C GLU A 235 -5.44 9.66 -6.27
N LEU A 236 -6.29 10.57 -6.71
CA LEU A 236 -7.72 10.35 -6.88
C LEU A 236 -8.10 10.46 -8.35
N PRO A 237 -8.89 9.52 -8.90
CA PRO A 237 -9.51 9.71 -10.20
C PRO A 237 -10.52 10.85 -10.15
N GLU A 238 -10.86 11.40 -11.30
CA GLU A 238 -11.65 12.63 -11.43
C GLU A 238 -12.98 12.60 -10.65
N ASP A 239 -13.71 11.49 -10.72
CA ASP A 239 -15.00 11.32 -10.04
C ASP A 239 -14.86 11.39 -8.50
N LEU A 240 -13.81 10.82 -7.93
CA LEU A 240 -13.54 10.89 -6.49
C LEU A 240 -12.87 12.22 -6.10
N ALA A 241 -12.04 12.80 -6.97
CA ALA A 241 -11.41 14.09 -6.74
C ALA A 241 -12.44 15.23 -6.62
N GLN A 242 -13.55 15.14 -7.36
CA GLN A 242 -14.68 16.09 -7.26
C GLN A 242 -15.37 16.07 -5.89
N LEU A 243 -15.29 14.96 -5.15
CA LEU A 243 -15.85 14.83 -3.80
C LEU A 243 -14.88 15.28 -2.71
N ALA A 244 -13.59 15.46 -3.05
CA ALA A 244 -12.52 15.64 -2.08
C ALA A 244 -12.28 17.13 -1.74
N ASP A 245 -12.28 17.45 -0.44
CA ASP A 245 -11.66 18.65 0.08
C ASP A 245 -10.32 18.26 0.75
N VAL A 246 -9.24 18.27 -0.04
CA VAL A 246 -7.92 17.82 0.42
C VAL A 246 -7.36 18.63 1.59
N ARG A 247 -7.91 19.81 1.91
CA ARG A 247 -7.55 20.57 3.12
C ARG A 247 -7.88 19.81 4.40
N ARG A 248 -8.84 18.89 4.33
CA ARG A 248 -9.27 18.03 5.44
C ARG A 248 -8.46 16.73 5.54
N PHE A 249 -7.60 16.44 4.56
CA PHE A 249 -6.79 15.23 4.54
C PHE A 249 -5.57 15.38 5.47
N GLY A 250 -5.11 14.26 6.01
CA GLY A 250 -3.89 14.18 6.79
C GLY A 250 -2.64 14.06 5.92
N PRO A 251 -1.46 13.90 6.55
CA PRO A 251 -0.18 13.78 5.86
C PRO A 251 0.02 12.43 5.15
N GLY A 252 -0.80 11.45 5.46
CA GLY A 252 -0.72 10.11 4.88
C GLY A 252 0.41 9.27 5.44
N GLU A 253 0.98 8.48 4.56
CA GLU A 253 2.09 7.59 4.86
C GLU A 253 3.30 8.38 5.38
N ARG A 254 3.98 7.83 6.40
CA ARG A 254 5.19 8.38 6.96
C ARG A 254 6.36 7.42 6.74
N ILE A 255 7.42 7.88 6.11
CA ILE A 255 8.64 7.11 5.94
C ILE A 255 9.45 7.13 7.24
N VAL A 256 9.90 5.96 7.65
CA VAL A 256 10.80 5.70 8.77
C VAL A 256 12.16 5.33 8.19
N PHE A 257 13.15 6.21 8.35
CA PHE A 257 14.51 6.01 7.85
C PHE A 257 15.35 5.24 8.87
N GLU A 258 14.86 4.06 9.24
CA GLU A 258 15.47 3.11 10.15
C GLU A 258 15.52 1.73 9.49
N PRO A 259 16.43 0.84 9.92
CA PRO A 259 16.53 -0.48 9.32
C PRO A 259 15.26 -1.32 9.44
N TYR A 260 14.86 -1.97 8.34
CA TYR A 260 13.94 -3.10 8.38
C TYR A 260 14.71 -4.32 8.85
N THR A 261 14.49 -4.71 10.11
CA THR A 261 15.34 -5.67 10.81
C THR A 261 15.05 -7.13 10.41
N LYS A 262 16.00 -8.01 10.69
CA LYS A 262 15.82 -9.45 10.54
C LYS A 262 14.62 -9.96 11.32
N GLU A 263 14.41 -9.45 12.54
CA GLU A 263 13.26 -9.79 13.35
C GLU A 263 11.94 -9.43 12.67
N MET A 264 11.83 -8.22 12.08
CA MET A 264 10.65 -7.81 11.31
C MET A 264 10.42 -8.71 10.11
N TYR A 265 11.49 -9.09 9.40
CA TYR A 265 11.43 -9.98 8.25
C TYR A 265 10.90 -11.36 8.63
N GLU A 266 11.48 -11.99 9.65
CA GLU A 266 11.12 -13.33 10.10
C GLU A 266 9.72 -13.36 10.73
N ALA A 267 9.34 -12.36 11.52
CA ALA A 267 8.01 -12.25 12.10
C ALA A 267 6.92 -12.13 11.03
N THR A 268 7.20 -11.36 9.96
CA THR A 268 6.30 -11.22 8.80
C THR A 268 6.07 -12.57 8.12
N GLN A 269 7.13 -13.34 7.88
CA GLN A 269 7.01 -14.68 7.26
C GLN A 269 6.27 -15.67 8.15
N ALA A 270 6.56 -15.68 9.45
CA ALA A 270 5.90 -16.56 10.41
C ALA A 270 4.38 -16.30 10.42
N TRP A 271 3.97 -15.03 10.50
CA TRP A 271 2.55 -14.66 10.49
C TRP A 271 1.86 -15.07 9.18
N MET A 272 2.48 -14.80 8.01
CA MET A 272 1.93 -15.22 6.72
C MET A 272 1.78 -16.74 6.60
N LYS A 273 2.75 -17.48 7.13
CA LYS A 273 2.71 -18.95 7.14
C LYS A 273 1.60 -19.47 8.05
N ASP A 274 1.46 -18.92 9.25
CA ASP A 274 0.43 -19.34 10.22
C ASP A 274 -0.98 -19.14 9.67
N TRP A 275 -1.17 -18.09 8.86
CA TRP A 275 -2.44 -17.82 8.19
C TRP A 275 -2.60 -18.52 6.83
N GLY A 276 -1.58 -19.21 6.32
CA GLY A 276 -1.62 -19.87 5.00
C GLY A 276 -1.91 -18.92 3.84
N LEU A 277 -1.42 -17.68 3.91
CA LEU A 277 -1.81 -16.58 3.01
C LEU A 277 -1.19 -16.67 1.61
N LEU A 278 -0.07 -17.34 1.48
CA LEU A 278 0.61 -17.61 0.21
C LEU A 278 1.05 -19.06 0.22
N ASP A 279 0.84 -19.74 -0.91
CA ASP A 279 1.37 -21.10 -1.12
C ASP A 279 2.87 -20.99 -1.48
N LEU A 280 3.65 -20.48 -0.53
CA LEU A 280 5.10 -20.30 -0.65
C LEU A 280 5.81 -21.43 0.09
N ASP A 281 6.75 -22.07 -0.60
CA ASP A 281 7.70 -22.95 0.05
C ASP A 281 8.78 -22.11 0.77
N PHE A 282 8.49 -21.72 2.00
CA PHE A 282 9.44 -21.00 2.84
C PHE A 282 10.69 -21.81 3.20
N SER A 283 10.74 -23.12 2.94
CA SER A 283 11.91 -23.96 3.20
C SER A 283 13.03 -23.77 2.16
N ALA A 284 12.67 -23.34 0.94
CA ALA A 284 13.60 -23.04 -0.16
C ALA A 284 13.82 -21.53 -0.36
N SER A 285 13.37 -20.72 0.58
CA SER A 285 13.30 -19.25 0.47
C SER A 285 14.63 -18.59 0.82
N ALA A 286 14.90 -17.43 0.20
CA ALA A 286 16.03 -16.58 0.57
C ALA A 286 15.87 -16.10 2.02
N GLY A 287 16.93 -16.22 2.81
CA GLY A 287 17.00 -15.65 4.15
C GLY A 287 17.12 -14.11 4.12
N TYR A 288 17.05 -13.49 5.30
CA TYR A 288 17.15 -12.02 5.44
C TYR A 288 18.35 -11.44 4.68
N GLU A 289 19.54 -12.01 4.88
CA GLU A 289 20.80 -11.52 4.28
C GLU A 289 20.80 -11.57 2.73
N GLU A 290 19.99 -12.45 2.16
CA GLU A 290 19.85 -12.59 0.71
C GLU A 290 18.69 -11.76 0.16
N ALA A 291 17.59 -11.64 0.90
CA ALA A 291 16.36 -11.00 0.46
C ALA A 291 16.37 -9.47 0.68
N VAL A 292 17.07 -9.01 1.72
CA VAL A 292 17.09 -7.61 2.14
C VAL A 292 18.44 -6.97 1.84
N ARG A 293 18.41 -5.83 1.17
CA ARG A 293 19.59 -4.98 0.93
C ARG A 293 19.67 -3.99 2.10
N ALA A 294 20.45 -4.38 3.15
CA ALA A 294 20.67 -3.64 4.38
C ALA A 294 22.00 -2.86 4.37
#